data_69586a11489110eac791bc29d1a124d5
#
_entry.id   69586a11489110eac791bc29d1a124d5
#
_cell.length_a   1.000
_cell.length_b   1.000
_cell.length_c   1.000
_cell.angle_alpha   90.00
_cell.angle_beta   90.00
_cell.angle_gamma   90.00
#
_symmetry.space_group_name_H-M   'P 1'
#
loop_
_entity.id
_entity.type
_entity.pdbx_description
1 polymer ?
#
loop_
_entity_poly.entity_id
_entity_poly.type
_entity_poly.pdbx_seq_one_letter_code
_entity_poly.pdbx_strand_id
1 'polypeptide(L)'
;MIATRHRLFRLWPIFALLLSGPVRPFELEMGAVTVNDTFTTPGWTTVTFLQPFSGTPLVFALPTTDGSDPSTLRIRNVTPSGFQVLQVEPNANDGPHVAMPTAYLAIEPGDHVLPDGSRIVAFEHSTTSFATRFISTTWDSLTFPSAFSATPAMLGSIQTMNNESGNPPSTSSIPFMDVGLRNITTSSFQVTLERAESSAGSVTTPERIAILAIDAAANTTFVDAFSNSVQLQSLRTPVNIQGFSNGCFVNGYLTSFGNTPLTVASANTRNGNNGGWVRRCSQSAGSIGLTIDEDIDNDSERNHTNESAGVVAASRAFHANFEVDLVTSKSVETLSDPVNLTSDPKAIPSAIIGYTISIANNGSLSPDSNSLIITDDIPDELALCITVACLPGGPVILDTSGSPVPPGVTIGSIEYDDGSGTFSYPGDPDGDGFDPDVDAVRITLSGTLASIDTSGAPSFELLLAARVE
;
A
#
# COMPACT_ATOMS: atom_id res chain seq x y z
N MET A 1 -44.62 21.80 46.95
CA MET A 1 -43.78 22.20 45.81
C MET A 1 -42.69 21.14 45.69
N ILE A 2 -42.95 20.14 44.90
CA ILE A 2 -41.99 19.06 44.62
C ILE A 2 -41.34 19.42 43.29
N ALA A 3 -40.06 19.76 43.33
CA ALA A 3 -39.29 20.07 42.14
C ALA A 3 -38.85 18.77 41.48
N THR A 4 -39.52 18.41 40.41
CA THR A 4 -39.12 17.27 39.53
C THR A 4 -37.86 17.69 38.79
N ARG A 5 -36.70 17.13 39.16
CA ARG A 5 -35.48 17.25 38.39
C ARG A 5 -35.58 16.27 37.21
N HIS A 6 -35.84 16.77 36.03
CA HIS A 6 -35.53 16.05 34.78
C HIS A 6 -34.00 15.89 34.69
N ARG A 7 -33.50 14.71 35.03
CA ARG A 7 -32.13 14.33 34.62
C ARG A 7 -32.20 13.96 33.14
N LEU A 8 -31.63 14.81 32.31
CA LEU A 8 -31.29 14.46 30.92
C LEU A 8 -30.34 13.24 30.96
N PHE A 9 -30.77 12.13 30.39
CA PHE A 9 -29.89 11.01 30.07
C PHE A 9 -28.74 11.55 29.22
N ARG A 10 -27.54 11.66 29.79
CA ARG A 10 -26.34 11.90 29.05
C ARG A 10 -25.91 10.54 28.50
N LEU A 11 -26.10 10.36 27.21
CA LEU A 11 -25.43 9.32 26.43
C LEU A 11 -23.90 9.53 26.56
N TRP A 12 -23.24 8.78 27.41
CA TRP A 12 -21.80 8.70 27.42
C TRP A 12 -21.42 7.52 26.51
N PRO A 13 -20.73 7.76 25.39
CA PRO A 13 -20.17 6.69 24.60
C PRO A 13 -18.85 6.26 25.26
N ILE A 14 -18.84 5.30 26.15
CA ILE A 14 -17.63 4.56 26.44
C ILE A 14 -17.76 3.26 25.66
N PHE A 15 -17.26 3.33 24.47
CA PHE A 15 -17.16 2.22 23.54
C PHE A 15 -15.67 2.09 23.21
N ALA A 16 -15.06 0.95 23.48
CA ALA A 16 -13.69 0.66 23.12
C ALA A 16 -13.66 -0.36 21.98
N LEU A 17 -13.13 0.04 20.85
CA LEU A 17 -12.74 -0.85 19.76
C LEU A 17 -11.25 -1.16 19.90
N LEU A 18 -10.89 -2.41 20.13
CA LEU A 18 -9.51 -2.86 20.20
C LEU A 18 -9.14 -3.56 18.89
N LEU A 19 -8.09 -3.07 18.26
CA LEU A 19 -7.40 -3.74 17.15
C LEU A 19 -6.14 -4.41 17.71
N SER A 20 -5.98 -5.69 17.51
CA SER A 20 -4.78 -6.43 17.90
C SER A 20 -3.83 -6.53 16.69
N GLY A 21 -2.78 -5.69 16.68
CA GLY A 21 -1.70 -5.70 15.70
C GLY A 21 -1.59 -4.40 14.90
N PRO A 22 -0.38 -3.92 14.62
CA PRO A 22 -0.21 -2.67 13.89
C PRO A 22 -0.20 -2.94 12.38
N VAL A 23 -1.36 -2.87 11.70
CA VAL A 23 -1.34 -2.51 10.28
C VAL A 23 -0.83 -1.07 10.23
N ARG A 24 0.40 -0.87 9.73
CA ARG A 24 0.95 0.47 9.56
C ARG A 24 0.40 1.05 8.27
N PRO A 25 -0.29 2.19 8.34
CA PRO A 25 -0.71 2.89 7.14
C PRO A 25 0.52 3.25 6.29
N PHE A 26 0.36 3.26 4.98
CA PHE A 26 1.37 3.72 4.05
C PHE A 26 0.74 4.27 2.78
N GLU A 27 1.48 5.12 2.09
CA GLU A 27 1.03 5.74 0.86
C GLU A 27 1.82 5.22 -0.34
N LEU A 28 1.11 5.02 -1.44
CA LEU A 28 1.64 4.56 -2.73
C LEU A 28 1.01 5.36 -3.86
N GLU A 29 1.83 5.81 -4.80
CA GLU A 29 1.38 6.54 -5.99
C GLU A 29 2.06 6.01 -7.25
N MET A 30 1.31 5.92 -8.33
CA MET A 30 1.90 5.86 -9.69
C MET A 30 1.34 6.98 -10.55
N GLY A 31 2.22 7.59 -11.33
CA GLY A 31 1.86 8.67 -12.24
C GLY A 31 2.63 8.60 -13.55
N ALA A 32 2.13 9.34 -14.54
CA ALA A 32 2.82 9.54 -15.81
C ALA A 32 3.62 10.84 -15.77
N VAL A 33 4.76 10.85 -16.43
CA VAL A 33 5.60 12.02 -16.61
C VAL A 33 6.19 12.04 -18.03
N THR A 34 6.30 13.21 -18.62
CA THR A 34 7.14 13.43 -19.80
C THR A 34 8.38 14.18 -19.34
N VAL A 35 9.52 13.49 -19.33
CA VAL A 35 10.80 14.13 -19.01
C VAL A 35 11.21 15.01 -20.16
N ASN A 36 11.64 16.23 -19.86
CA ASN A 36 11.92 17.27 -20.86
C ASN A 36 12.91 16.81 -21.94
N ASP A 37 12.67 17.28 -23.14
CA ASP A 37 13.67 17.37 -24.21
C ASP A 37 14.82 18.27 -23.75
N THR A 38 16.03 17.74 -23.73
CA THR A 38 17.21 18.47 -23.26
C THR A 38 17.88 19.33 -24.34
N PHE A 39 17.41 19.29 -25.61
CA PHE A 39 17.84 20.19 -26.68
C PHE A 39 17.17 21.57 -26.58
N THR A 40 15.83 21.55 -26.42
CA THR A 40 15.02 22.78 -26.51
C THR A 40 14.57 23.28 -25.16
N THR A 41 14.43 22.37 -24.19
CA THR A 41 14.01 22.67 -22.82
C THR A 41 15.01 22.03 -21.81
N PRO A 42 16.28 22.50 -21.82
CA PRO A 42 17.27 21.95 -20.91
C PRO A 42 16.90 22.25 -19.46
N GLY A 43 16.98 21.23 -18.63
CA GLY A 43 16.70 21.36 -17.20
C GLY A 43 15.90 20.21 -16.62
N TRP A 44 15.78 20.25 -15.30
CA TRP A 44 15.04 19.26 -14.54
C TRP A 44 13.54 19.38 -14.78
N THR A 45 12.89 18.26 -15.07
CA THR A 45 11.43 18.16 -15.03
C THR A 45 11.01 18.07 -13.57
N THR A 46 10.13 18.97 -13.14
CA THR A 46 9.52 18.91 -11.80
C THR A 46 8.21 18.16 -11.88
N VAL A 47 8.07 17.15 -11.04
CA VAL A 47 6.85 16.33 -10.90
C VAL A 47 6.20 16.68 -9.56
N THR A 48 4.93 17.01 -9.59
CA THR A 48 4.09 17.16 -8.39
C THR A 48 3.27 15.88 -8.23
N PHE A 49 3.24 15.31 -7.04
CA PHE A 49 2.41 14.14 -6.75
C PHE A 49 0.91 14.47 -6.88
N LEU A 50 0.09 13.47 -7.13
CA LEU A 50 -1.37 13.61 -7.23
C LEU A 50 -1.99 14.06 -5.90
N GLN A 51 -1.40 13.59 -4.78
CA GLN A 51 -1.65 14.05 -3.42
C GLN A 51 -0.31 14.16 -2.68
N PRO A 52 -0.16 15.08 -1.72
CA PRO A 52 1.03 15.10 -0.87
C PRO A 52 1.10 13.85 0.00
N PHE A 53 2.28 13.24 0.09
CA PHE A 53 2.58 12.17 1.03
C PHE A 53 2.72 12.72 2.46
N SER A 54 2.43 11.90 3.46
CA SER A 54 2.65 12.22 4.87
C SER A 54 4.14 12.30 5.22
N GLY A 55 4.98 11.50 4.57
CA GLY A 55 6.43 11.47 4.66
C GLY A 55 7.12 11.69 3.31
N THR A 56 8.45 11.65 3.27
CA THR A 56 9.21 11.68 2.02
C THR A 56 9.21 10.29 1.39
N PRO A 57 8.57 10.10 0.22
CA PRO A 57 8.53 8.79 -0.43
C PRO A 57 9.85 8.45 -1.13
N LEU A 58 9.98 7.19 -1.53
CA LEU A 58 10.99 6.68 -2.44
C LEU A 58 10.40 6.65 -3.84
N VAL A 59 11.15 7.12 -4.84
CA VAL A 59 10.66 7.31 -6.21
C VAL A 59 11.43 6.41 -7.17
N PHE A 60 10.69 5.74 -8.07
CA PHE A 60 11.21 4.87 -9.13
C PHE A 60 10.64 5.33 -10.47
N ALA A 61 11.46 5.28 -11.51
CA ALA A 61 11.02 5.60 -12.87
C ALA A 61 11.72 4.68 -13.88
N LEU A 62 11.08 4.46 -15.03
CA LEU A 62 11.58 3.56 -16.07
C LEU A 62 11.93 4.35 -17.31
N PRO A 63 13.22 4.42 -17.73
CA PRO A 63 13.58 5.05 -18.99
C PRO A 63 12.99 4.28 -20.19
N THR A 64 12.72 5.01 -21.29
CA THR A 64 12.21 4.44 -22.53
C THR A 64 13.24 4.55 -23.65
N THR A 65 13.01 3.85 -24.77
CA THR A 65 13.89 3.91 -25.93
C THR A 65 13.54 5.04 -26.91
N ASP A 66 12.74 6.02 -26.45
CA ASP A 66 12.52 7.26 -27.21
C ASP A 66 13.85 8.00 -27.37
N GLY A 67 14.18 8.40 -28.60
CA GLY A 67 15.56 8.74 -28.95
C GLY A 67 16.43 7.47 -29.00
N SER A 68 17.30 7.32 -29.94
CA SER A 68 18.09 6.09 -30.12
C SER A 68 19.26 5.96 -29.14
N ASP A 69 19.70 7.06 -28.55
CA ASP A 69 20.91 7.10 -27.74
C ASP A 69 20.73 6.46 -26.37
N PRO A 70 21.76 5.85 -25.80
CA PRO A 70 21.70 5.30 -24.45
C PRO A 70 21.40 6.39 -23.43
N SER A 71 20.35 6.20 -22.64
CA SER A 71 20.00 7.16 -21.60
C SER A 71 19.32 6.49 -20.41
N THR A 72 19.53 7.05 -19.22
CA THR A 72 18.80 6.69 -18.01
C THR A 72 18.21 7.92 -17.32
N LEU A 73 17.54 7.72 -16.19
CA LEU A 73 16.89 8.78 -15.43
C LEU A 73 17.61 9.02 -14.11
N ARG A 74 17.81 10.32 -13.77
CA ARG A 74 18.31 10.74 -12.48
C ARG A 74 17.22 11.46 -11.72
N ILE A 75 17.02 11.08 -10.45
CA ILE A 75 16.02 11.67 -9.56
C ILE A 75 16.74 12.41 -8.44
N ARG A 76 16.20 13.57 -8.04
CA ARG A 76 16.67 14.35 -6.90
C ARG A 76 15.55 15.15 -6.26
N ASN A 77 15.86 15.81 -5.13
CA ASN A 77 14.94 16.72 -4.43
C ASN A 77 13.56 16.11 -4.17
N VAL A 78 13.56 14.83 -3.77
CA VAL A 78 12.31 14.17 -3.39
C VAL A 78 11.81 14.76 -2.07
N THR A 79 10.57 15.20 -2.07
CA THR A 79 9.84 15.79 -0.95
C THR A 79 8.46 15.16 -0.85
N PRO A 80 7.69 15.40 0.21
CA PRO A 80 6.30 14.91 0.27
C PRO A 80 5.39 15.39 -0.86
N SER A 81 5.71 16.50 -1.54
CA SER A 81 4.85 17.07 -2.58
C SER A 81 5.32 16.79 -4.01
N GLY A 82 6.51 16.18 -4.20
CA GLY A 82 7.02 15.92 -5.55
C GLY A 82 8.53 15.70 -5.59
N PHE A 83 9.06 15.61 -6.81
CA PHE A 83 10.48 15.37 -7.08
C PHE A 83 10.93 16.04 -8.37
N GLN A 84 12.23 15.98 -8.63
CA GLN A 84 12.80 16.38 -9.91
C GLN A 84 13.42 15.18 -10.63
N VAL A 85 13.20 15.09 -11.94
CA VAL A 85 13.76 14.04 -12.80
C VAL A 85 14.43 14.64 -14.04
N LEU A 86 15.51 14.02 -14.45
CA LEU A 86 16.30 14.40 -15.63
C LEU A 86 16.75 13.13 -16.35
N GLN A 87 16.73 13.15 -17.67
CA GLN A 87 17.41 12.11 -18.47
C GLN A 87 18.88 12.48 -18.65
N VAL A 88 19.74 11.47 -18.57
CA VAL A 88 21.18 11.62 -18.69
C VAL A 88 21.75 10.54 -19.62
N GLU A 89 22.80 10.88 -20.32
CA GLU A 89 23.51 9.98 -21.22
C GLU A 89 24.91 9.66 -20.73
N PRO A 90 25.49 8.51 -21.14
CA PRO A 90 26.91 8.20 -20.91
C PRO A 90 27.85 9.21 -21.60
N ASN A 91 29.12 9.20 -21.20
CA ASN A 91 30.11 10.21 -21.60
C ASN A 91 30.41 10.26 -23.12
N ALA A 92 30.30 9.16 -23.82
CA ALA A 92 30.57 9.10 -25.26
C ALA A 92 29.41 9.64 -26.13
N ASN A 93 28.27 9.96 -25.55
CA ASN A 93 27.12 10.51 -26.24
C ASN A 93 27.16 12.03 -26.30
N ASP A 94 26.31 12.63 -27.11
CA ASP A 94 26.27 14.09 -27.30
C ASP A 94 25.58 14.85 -26.14
N GLY A 95 24.90 14.13 -25.24
CA GLY A 95 24.28 14.63 -24.02
C GLY A 95 22.84 15.13 -24.15
N PRO A 96 22.43 15.84 -25.23
CA PRO A 96 21.03 16.19 -25.42
C PRO A 96 20.18 15.01 -25.88
N HIS A 97 18.97 14.90 -25.34
CA HIS A 97 18.04 13.81 -25.63
C HIS A 97 16.62 14.33 -25.89
N VAL A 98 15.85 13.63 -26.71
CA VAL A 98 14.45 13.96 -26.99
C VAL A 98 13.58 13.75 -25.74
N ALA A 99 12.40 14.36 -25.72
CA ALA A 99 11.45 14.17 -24.61
C ALA A 99 11.07 12.69 -24.41
N MET A 100 11.00 12.26 -23.15
CA MET A 100 10.79 10.86 -22.78
C MET A 100 9.48 10.70 -22.00
N PRO A 101 8.39 10.18 -22.61
CA PRO A 101 7.17 9.86 -21.90
C PRO A 101 7.34 8.56 -21.09
N THR A 102 7.22 8.63 -19.78
CA THR A 102 7.39 7.50 -18.88
C THR A 102 6.41 7.52 -17.71
N ALA A 103 6.56 6.56 -16.80
CA ALA A 103 5.82 6.46 -15.55
C ALA A 103 6.79 6.52 -14.37
N TYR A 104 6.27 6.92 -13.22
CA TYR A 104 6.93 6.81 -11.94
C TYR A 104 6.06 6.04 -10.94
N LEU A 105 6.71 5.48 -9.92
CA LEU A 105 6.12 4.94 -8.71
C LEU A 105 6.75 5.65 -7.52
N ALA A 106 5.94 6.08 -6.56
CA ALA A 106 6.38 6.67 -5.30
C ALA A 106 5.74 5.90 -4.14
N ILE A 107 6.52 5.58 -3.11
CA ILE A 107 6.06 4.77 -1.97
C ILE A 107 6.73 5.25 -0.68
N GLU A 108 6.01 5.27 0.43
CA GLU A 108 6.60 5.48 1.75
C GLU A 108 7.52 4.31 2.15
N PRO A 109 8.69 4.61 2.77
CA PRO A 109 9.56 3.56 3.29
C PRO A 109 8.87 2.70 4.34
N GLY A 110 9.06 1.38 4.28
CA GLY A 110 8.51 0.45 5.26
C GLY A 110 8.43 -0.98 4.76
N ASP A 111 7.87 -1.82 5.60
CA ASP A 111 7.50 -3.22 5.32
C ASP A 111 5.98 -3.31 5.42
N HIS A 112 5.33 -3.45 4.30
CA HIS A 112 3.90 -3.24 4.13
C HIS A 112 3.24 -4.46 3.49
N VAL A 113 1.91 -4.51 3.58
CA VAL A 113 1.09 -5.55 2.97
C VAL A 113 0.02 -4.89 2.11
N LEU A 114 -0.15 -5.37 0.90
CA LEU A 114 -1.19 -4.95 -0.04
C LEU A 114 -2.53 -5.66 0.26
N PRO A 115 -3.68 -5.19 -0.27
CA PRO A 115 -5.00 -5.78 0.02
C PRO A 115 -5.15 -7.27 -0.31
N ASP A 116 -4.36 -7.81 -1.25
CA ASP A 116 -4.35 -9.24 -1.60
C ASP A 116 -3.44 -10.08 -0.67
N GLY A 117 -2.83 -9.47 0.35
CA GLY A 117 -1.86 -10.10 1.24
C GLY A 117 -0.43 -10.11 0.70
N SER A 118 -0.18 -9.60 -0.50
CA SER A 118 1.16 -9.49 -1.06
C SER A 118 2.01 -8.51 -0.28
N ARG A 119 3.26 -8.89 -0.01
CA ARG A 119 4.22 -8.07 0.73
C ARG A 119 4.97 -7.13 -0.19
N ILE A 120 5.18 -5.90 0.27
CA ILE A 120 5.98 -4.86 -0.37
C ILE A 120 6.89 -4.20 0.65
N VAL A 121 8.20 -4.15 0.36
CA VAL A 121 9.22 -3.57 1.25
C VAL A 121 9.95 -2.48 0.50
N ALA A 122 10.04 -1.29 1.08
CA ALA A 122 10.72 -0.14 0.49
C ALA A 122 11.66 0.52 1.51
N PHE A 123 12.91 0.78 1.14
CA PHE A 123 13.91 1.43 1.99
C PHE A 123 15.02 2.08 1.19
N GLU A 124 15.83 2.93 1.84
CA GLU A 124 17.01 3.56 1.27
C GLU A 124 18.30 2.84 1.68
N HIS A 125 19.27 2.86 0.78
CA HIS A 125 20.65 2.45 1.03
C HIS A 125 21.61 3.50 0.47
N SER A 126 22.61 3.88 1.25
CA SER A 126 23.66 4.81 0.82
C SER A 126 24.94 4.05 0.49
N THR A 127 25.51 4.29 -0.69
CA THR A 127 26.70 3.56 -1.14
C THR A 127 27.61 4.37 -2.03
N THR A 128 28.90 4.01 -1.99
CA THR A 128 29.92 4.35 -3.01
C THR A 128 30.35 3.15 -3.80
N SER A 129 29.78 1.97 -3.53
CA SER A 129 30.07 0.74 -4.27
C SER A 129 29.60 0.91 -5.72
N PHE A 130 30.42 0.53 -6.67
CA PHE A 130 30.07 0.58 -8.09
C PHE A 130 30.55 -0.65 -8.86
N ALA A 131 29.87 -0.93 -9.95
CA ALA A 131 30.23 -1.96 -10.92
C ALA A 131 30.46 -1.34 -12.29
N THR A 132 31.50 -1.80 -12.98
CA THR A 132 31.82 -1.45 -14.36
C THR A 132 32.54 -2.65 -15.01
N ARG A 133 32.65 -2.67 -16.35
CA ARG A 133 33.32 -3.73 -17.09
C ARG A 133 34.80 -3.89 -16.74
N PHE A 134 35.54 -2.78 -16.54
CA PHE A 134 37.00 -2.76 -16.58
C PHE A 134 37.69 -2.58 -15.23
N ILE A 135 36.97 -2.35 -14.15
CA ILE A 135 37.54 -2.09 -12.82
C ILE A 135 36.91 -3.07 -11.83
N SER A 136 37.66 -3.39 -10.76
CA SER A 136 37.13 -4.21 -9.67
C SER A 136 35.76 -3.71 -9.20
N THR A 137 34.75 -4.55 -9.33
CA THR A 137 33.38 -4.21 -8.93
C THR A 137 33.21 -4.43 -7.44
N THR A 138 32.53 -3.52 -6.77
CA THR A 138 32.11 -3.66 -5.38
C THR A 138 30.59 -3.75 -5.32
N TRP A 139 30.08 -4.59 -4.42
CA TRP A 139 28.65 -4.86 -4.24
C TRP A 139 28.33 -4.89 -2.76
N ASP A 140 27.32 -4.16 -2.37
CA ASP A 140 26.80 -4.23 -1.01
C ASP A 140 25.79 -5.38 -0.91
N SER A 141 25.96 -6.20 0.12
CA SER A 141 25.02 -7.31 0.41
C SER A 141 24.04 -6.87 1.47
N LEU A 142 22.76 -6.92 1.13
CA LEU A 142 21.65 -6.49 1.99
C LEU A 142 20.70 -7.65 2.25
N THR A 143 19.98 -7.58 3.38
CA THR A 143 18.95 -8.53 3.78
C THR A 143 17.61 -7.83 3.91
N PHE A 144 16.53 -8.54 3.60
CA PHE A 144 15.19 -8.05 3.90
C PHE A 144 14.90 -8.16 5.41
N PRO A 145 14.02 -7.31 5.95
CA PRO A 145 13.61 -7.40 7.38
C PRO A 145 13.08 -8.77 7.77
N SER A 146 12.37 -9.45 6.85
CA SER A 146 11.96 -10.85 6.94
C SER A 146 12.03 -11.48 5.55
N ALA A 147 12.04 -12.81 5.47
CA ALA A 147 12.08 -13.49 4.18
C ALA A 147 10.75 -13.35 3.42
N PHE A 148 10.82 -13.23 2.09
CA PHE A 148 9.69 -13.38 1.18
C PHE A 148 9.35 -14.87 1.01
N SER A 149 8.10 -15.16 0.63
CA SER A 149 7.66 -16.55 0.34
C SER A 149 8.31 -17.11 -0.94
N ALA A 150 8.61 -16.24 -1.89
CA ALA A 150 9.30 -16.52 -3.14
C ALA A 150 10.28 -15.39 -3.46
N THR A 151 11.17 -15.55 -4.44
CA THR A 151 12.08 -14.50 -4.87
C THR A 151 11.28 -13.28 -5.37
N PRO A 152 11.42 -12.10 -4.76
CA PRO A 152 10.63 -10.92 -5.11
C PRO A 152 11.02 -10.33 -6.48
N ALA A 153 10.13 -9.54 -7.05
CA ALA A 153 10.46 -8.54 -8.05
C ALA A 153 11.05 -7.31 -7.34
N MET A 154 12.13 -6.75 -7.89
CA MET A 154 12.79 -5.60 -7.28
C MET A 154 12.93 -4.43 -8.23
N LEU A 155 12.83 -3.22 -7.66
CA LEU A 155 13.15 -1.96 -8.31
C LEU A 155 14.29 -1.28 -7.56
N GLY A 156 15.12 -0.56 -8.31
CA GLY A 156 16.18 0.31 -7.80
C GLY A 156 16.18 1.64 -8.51
N SER A 157 16.47 2.73 -7.78
CA SER A 157 16.57 4.07 -8.36
C SER A 157 17.48 4.95 -7.51
N ILE A 158 18.34 5.77 -8.13
CA ILE A 158 19.19 6.71 -7.43
C ILE A 158 18.39 7.97 -7.11
N GLN A 159 18.40 8.40 -5.84
CA GLN A 159 17.61 9.54 -5.34
C GLN A 159 18.43 10.83 -5.16
N THR A 160 19.72 10.79 -5.47
CA THR A 160 20.66 11.91 -5.32
C THR A 160 21.53 12.08 -6.55
N MET A 161 22.28 13.16 -6.60
CA MET A 161 23.24 13.46 -7.67
C MET A 161 24.46 14.14 -7.03
N ASN A 162 25.24 13.35 -6.26
CA ASN A 162 26.31 13.86 -5.41
C ASN A 162 27.69 13.84 -6.08
N ASN A 163 27.88 13.07 -7.13
CA ASN A 163 29.18 12.86 -7.74
C ASN A 163 29.31 13.54 -9.12
N GLU A 164 28.23 13.78 -9.81
CA GLU A 164 28.23 14.42 -11.10
C GLU A 164 28.55 15.92 -10.97
N SER A 165 29.45 16.41 -11.83
CA SER A 165 29.83 17.82 -11.85
C SER A 165 28.81 18.65 -12.62
N GLY A 166 28.16 19.58 -11.93
CA GLY A 166 27.26 20.54 -12.55
C GLY A 166 25.84 20.01 -12.77
N ASN A 167 25.10 20.70 -13.60
CA ASN A 167 23.74 20.33 -13.98
C ASN A 167 23.79 19.85 -15.44
N PRO A 168 23.73 18.54 -15.71
CA PRO A 168 24.11 18.00 -17.02
C PRO A 168 23.08 18.07 -18.15
N PRO A 169 21.99 18.86 -18.12
CA PRO A 169 20.91 18.73 -19.10
C PRO A 169 21.32 18.95 -20.57
N SER A 170 22.50 19.47 -20.83
CA SER A 170 23.04 19.63 -22.17
C SER A 170 24.35 18.89 -22.40
N THR A 171 24.78 18.06 -21.45
CA THR A 171 26.02 17.31 -21.52
C THR A 171 25.84 15.91 -20.95
N SER A 172 26.74 15.01 -21.33
CA SER A 172 26.79 13.65 -20.74
C SER A 172 26.99 13.69 -19.24
N SER A 173 26.43 12.74 -18.54
CA SER A 173 26.61 12.55 -17.09
C SER A 173 27.98 11.95 -16.79
N ILE A 174 28.75 12.58 -15.91
CA ILE A 174 30.08 12.13 -15.47
C ILE A 174 30.18 12.25 -13.95
N PRO A 175 30.30 11.12 -13.22
CA PRO A 175 30.20 9.73 -13.65
C PRO A 175 28.79 9.33 -14.09
N PHE A 176 28.66 8.51 -15.13
CA PHE A 176 27.38 7.90 -15.48
C PHE A 176 27.08 6.78 -14.47
N MET A 177 25.83 6.70 -14.00
CA MET A 177 25.40 5.73 -13.02
C MET A 177 23.90 5.42 -13.13
N ASP A 178 23.57 4.13 -12.94
CA ASP A 178 22.23 3.59 -12.70
C ASP A 178 22.28 2.64 -11.49
N VAL A 179 21.27 1.84 -11.22
CA VAL A 179 21.25 0.86 -10.13
C VAL A 179 21.42 -0.55 -10.67
N GLY A 180 22.43 -1.26 -10.19
CA GLY A 180 22.63 -2.69 -10.42
C GLY A 180 22.08 -3.52 -9.26
N LEU A 181 21.25 -4.53 -9.57
CA LEU A 181 20.72 -5.52 -8.63
C LEU A 181 21.10 -6.92 -9.10
N ARG A 182 21.51 -7.79 -8.18
CA ARG A 182 21.82 -9.19 -8.49
C ARG A 182 21.70 -10.10 -7.27
N ASN A 183 21.85 -11.42 -7.48
CA ASN A 183 21.84 -12.43 -6.42
C ASN A 183 20.61 -12.32 -5.50
N ILE A 184 19.47 -11.98 -6.10
CA ILE A 184 18.22 -11.80 -5.37
C ILE A 184 17.70 -13.17 -4.96
N THR A 185 17.49 -13.34 -3.65
CA THR A 185 16.90 -14.51 -3.01
C THR A 185 15.65 -14.11 -2.23
N THR A 186 15.04 -15.02 -1.52
CA THR A 186 13.91 -14.69 -0.62
C THR A 186 14.31 -13.83 0.58
N SER A 187 15.59 -13.82 0.99
CA SER A 187 16.06 -13.16 2.22
C SER A 187 17.12 -12.09 2.00
N SER A 188 17.75 -12.03 0.83
CA SER A 188 18.89 -11.15 0.57
C SER A 188 19.07 -10.83 -0.91
N PHE A 189 19.87 -9.81 -1.19
CA PHE A 189 20.26 -9.40 -2.53
C PHE A 189 21.58 -8.62 -2.48
N GLN A 190 22.12 -8.30 -3.66
CA GLN A 190 23.24 -7.39 -3.79
C GLN A 190 22.85 -6.17 -4.64
N VAL A 191 23.39 -4.99 -4.25
CA VAL A 191 23.14 -3.71 -4.90
C VAL A 191 24.45 -2.96 -5.13
N THR A 192 24.50 -2.16 -6.19
CA THR A 192 25.64 -1.32 -6.55
C THR A 192 25.17 -0.14 -7.42
N LEU A 193 26.04 0.84 -7.62
CA LEU A 193 25.90 1.84 -8.68
C LEU A 193 26.43 1.20 -9.99
N GLU A 194 25.56 0.95 -10.96
CA GLU A 194 25.91 0.36 -12.25
C GLU A 194 26.42 1.44 -13.19
N ARG A 195 27.62 1.27 -13.71
CA ARG A 195 28.26 2.20 -14.61
C ARG A 195 28.46 1.65 -16.01
N ALA A 196 27.96 0.45 -16.25
CA ALA A 196 28.16 -0.28 -17.50
C ALA A 196 29.64 -0.31 -17.91
N GLU A 197 29.98 0.18 -19.08
CA GLU A 197 31.38 0.31 -19.56
C GLU A 197 32.00 1.66 -19.27
N SER A 198 31.22 2.63 -18.78
CA SER A 198 31.72 3.97 -18.52
C SER A 198 32.72 4.00 -17.35
N SER A 199 33.90 4.59 -17.62
CA SER A 199 34.96 4.75 -16.61
C SER A 199 35.23 6.21 -16.26
N ALA A 200 34.63 7.18 -16.95
CA ALA A 200 34.85 8.59 -16.73
C ALA A 200 34.24 9.06 -15.40
N GLY A 201 34.98 9.90 -14.66
CA GLY A 201 34.59 10.40 -13.36
C GLY A 201 34.80 9.39 -12.21
N SER A 202 34.64 9.88 -10.99
CA SER A 202 34.84 9.09 -9.76
C SER A 202 33.62 9.14 -8.87
N VAL A 203 33.31 8.05 -8.19
CA VAL A 203 32.28 7.94 -7.15
C VAL A 203 32.99 8.07 -5.79
N THR A 204 32.90 9.23 -5.17
CA THR A 204 33.60 9.53 -3.91
C THR A 204 32.64 9.90 -2.77
N THR A 205 31.45 10.34 -3.12
CA THR A 205 30.38 10.69 -2.19
C THR A 205 29.27 9.63 -2.29
N PRO A 206 28.73 9.12 -1.19
CA PRO A 206 27.64 8.15 -1.25
C PRO A 206 26.42 8.71 -1.98
N GLU A 207 25.88 7.92 -2.91
CA GLU A 207 24.55 8.14 -3.47
C GLU A 207 23.51 7.40 -2.63
N ARG A 208 22.30 7.97 -2.49
CA ARG A 208 21.16 7.27 -1.91
C ARG A 208 20.42 6.51 -2.99
N ILE A 209 20.28 5.22 -2.78
CA ILE A 209 19.52 4.32 -3.65
C ILE A 209 18.21 4.00 -2.95
N ALA A 210 17.08 4.25 -3.60
CA ALA A 210 15.78 3.69 -3.24
C ALA A 210 15.72 2.24 -3.72
N ILE A 211 15.24 1.37 -2.87
CA ILE A 211 15.06 -0.06 -3.13
C ILE A 211 13.61 -0.42 -2.79
N LEU A 212 12.95 -1.11 -3.72
CA LEU A 212 11.66 -1.73 -3.52
C LEU A 212 11.75 -3.20 -3.85
N ALA A 213 11.19 -4.04 -2.98
CA ALA A 213 10.97 -5.46 -3.22
C ALA A 213 9.49 -5.78 -3.01
N ILE A 214 8.88 -6.51 -3.93
CA ILE A 214 7.46 -6.87 -3.89
C ILE A 214 7.29 -8.34 -4.29
N ASP A 215 6.33 -9.04 -3.70
CA ASP A 215 5.97 -10.39 -4.11
C ASP A 215 5.75 -10.44 -5.63
N ALA A 216 6.49 -11.31 -6.33
CA ALA A 216 6.57 -11.32 -7.79
C ALA A 216 5.29 -11.80 -8.51
N ALA A 217 4.23 -12.07 -7.78
CA ALA A 217 2.92 -12.48 -8.30
C ALA A 217 1.78 -11.67 -7.68
N ALA A 218 2.07 -10.50 -7.12
CA ALA A 218 1.03 -9.61 -6.60
C ALA A 218 0.08 -9.20 -7.73
N ASN A 219 -1.23 -9.31 -7.48
CA ASN A 219 -2.27 -8.89 -8.40
C ASN A 219 -3.47 -8.43 -7.58
N THR A 220 -3.37 -7.21 -7.11
CA THR A 220 -4.33 -6.61 -6.18
C THR A 220 -5.22 -5.58 -6.87
N THR A 221 -6.43 -5.41 -6.36
CA THR A 221 -7.35 -4.34 -6.75
C THR A 221 -7.76 -3.59 -5.50
N PHE A 222 -7.73 -2.27 -5.56
CA PHE A 222 -8.09 -1.39 -4.46
C PHE A 222 -8.77 -0.11 -4.98
N VAL A 223 -9.33 0.67 -4.06
CA VAL A 223 -9.88 2.00 -4.34
C VAL A 223 -8.84 3.04 -3.98
N ASP A 224 -8.58 3.97 -4.90
CA ASP A 224 -7.65 5.08 -4.68
C ASP A 224 -8.29 6.26 -3.92
N ALA A 225 -7.50 7.27 -3.58
CA ALA A 225 -7.95 8.48 -2.89
C ALA A 225 -8.99 9.30 -3.69
N PHE A 226 -9.21 8.97 -4.96
CA PHE A 226 -10.19 9.61 -5.85
C PHE A 226 -11.40 8.71 -6.14
N SER A 227 -11.59 7.64 -5.36
CA SER A 227 -12.67 6.64 -5.49
C SER A 227 -12.64 5.86 -6.80
N ASN A 228 -11.47 5.70 -7.41
CA ASN A 228 -11.33 4.87 -8.60
C ASN A 228 -10.83 3.48 -8.25
N SER A 229 -11.33 2.46 -8.96
CA SER A 229 -10.74 1.12 -8.92
C SER A 229 -9.41 1.11 -9.65
N VAL A 230 -8.37 0.61 -8.98
CA VAL A 230 -7.01 0.46 -9.49
C VAL A 230 -6.61 -1.01 -9.39
N GLN A 231 -6.15 -1.60 -10.49
CA GLN A 231 -5.47 -2.88 -10.49
C GLN A 231 -3.96 -2.63 -10.50
N LEU A 232 -3.24 -3.25 -9.57
CA LEU A 232 -1.78 -3.24 -9.50
C LEU A 232 -1.25 -4.67 -9.61
N GLN A 233 -0.23 -4.85 -10.43
CA GLN A 233 0.45 -6.13 -10.63
C GLN A 233 1.95 -5.97 -10.46
N SER A 234 2.61 -7.02 -9.99
CA SER A 234 4.06 -7.15 -10.03
C SER A 234 4.45 -8.48 -10.64
N LEU A 235 5.56 -8.49 -11.34
CA LEU A 235 6.13 -9.72 -11.88
C LEU A 235 7.65 -9.63 -11.95
N ARG A 236 8.29 -10.79 -11.89
CA ARG A 236 9.69 -10.96 -12.27
C ARG A 236 9.74 -11.68 -13.59
N THR A 237 10.35 -11.06 -14.61
CA THR A 237 10.43 -11.69 -15.94
C THR A 237 11.33 -12.93 -15.91
N PRO A 238 11.15 -13.87 -16.85
CA PRO A 238 12.19 -14.84 -17.16
C PRO A 238 13.52 -14.14 -17.50
N VAL A 239 14.63 -14.90 -17.48
CA VAL A 239 15.95 -14.43 -17.93
C VAL A 239 15.99 -14.44 -19.46
N ASN A 240 15.33 -13.48 -20.10
CA ASN A 240 15.12 -13.44 -21.54
C ASN A 240 15.32 -12.07 -22.18
N ILE A 241 15.61 -11.02 -21.37
CA ILE A 241 15.80 -9.66 -21.86
C ILE A 241 17.26 -9.50 -22.29
N GLN A 242 17.48 -9.15 -23.56
CA GLN A 242 18.80 -8.92 -24.13
C GLN A 242 19.04 -7.45 -24.41
N GLY A 243 20.17 -7.12 -25.04
CA GLY A 243 20.62 -5.79 -25.35
C GLY A 243 19.75 -5.03 -26.35
N PHE A 244 19.87 -3.71 -26.37
CA PHE A 244 19.14 -2.82 -27.27
C PHE A 244 19.36 -3.21 -28.74
N SER A 245 20.59 -3.55 -29.14
CA SER A 245 20.91 -4.01 -30.50
C SER A 245 20.34 -5.41 -30.83
N ASN A 246 19.92 -6.18 -29.83
CA ASN A 246 19.27 -7.49 -30.00
C ASN A 246 17.75 -7.38 -30.20
N GLY A 247 17.13 -6.24 -29.85
CA GLY A 247 15.72 -5.96 -30.07
C GLY A 247 14.91 -5.72 -28.81
N CYS A 248 13.59 -5.86 -28.91
CA CYS A 248 12.63 -5.60 -27.86
C CYS A 248 12.02 -6.91 -27.35
N PHE A 249 12.18 -7.21 -26.06
CA PHE A 249 11.81 -8.51 -25.47
C PHE A 249 10.50 -8.40 -24.71
N VAL A 250 9.44 -8.94 -25.28
CA VAL A 250 8.06 -8.81 -24.78
C VAL A 250 7.78 -9.84 -23.70
N ASN A 251 7.30 -9.36 -22.54
CA ASN A 251 6.88 -10.17 -21.41
C ASN A 251 5.41 -9.84 -21.06
N GLY A 252 4.60 -10.87 -20.85
CA GLY A 252 3.18 -10.72 -20.48
C GLY A 252 3.01 -10.25 -19.04
N TYR A 253 2.02 -9.40 -18.78
CA TYR A 253 1.51 -9.17 -17.42
C TYR A 253 0.83 -10.43 -16.88
N LEU A 254 0.59 -10.51 -15.57
CA LEU A 254 -0.11 -11.64 -14.95
C LEU A 254 -1.53 -11.81 -15.52
N THR A 255 -2.22 -10.68 -15.71
CA THR A 255 -3.49 -10.58 -16.43
C THR A 255 -3.47 -9.31 -17.27
N SER A 256 -4.18 -9.30 -18.39
CA SER A 256 -4.30 -8.11 -19.23
C SER A 256 -5.07 -7.01 -18.51
N PHE A 257 -4.57 -5.78 -18.60
CA PHE A 257 -5.27 -4.58 -18.17
C PHE A 257 -6.35 -4.18 -19.20
N GLY A 258 -7.30 -3.35 -18.77
CA GLY A 258 -8.31 -2.79 -19.69
C GLY A 258 -7.73 -1.78 -20.69
N ASN A 259 -6.65 -1.11 -20.31
CA ASN A 259 -5.89 -0.14 -21.12
C ASN A 259 -4.40 -0.38 -20.91
N THR A 260 -3.55 0.30 -21.69
CA THR A 260 -2.10 0.30 -21.46
C THR A 260 -1.79 0.83 -20.05
N PRO A 261 -1.18 0.03 -19.17
CA PRO A 261 -0.91 0.43 -17.80
C PRO A 261 0.25 1.43 -17.68
N LEU A 262 0.39 2.07 -16.52
CA LEU A 262 1.65 2.70 -16.10
C LEU A 262 2.57 1.60 -15.58
N THR A 263 3.87 1.67 -15.93
CA THR A 263 4.80 0.60 -15.56
C THR A 263 6.18 1.15 -15.24
N VAL A 264 6.77 0.62 -14.17
CA VAL A 264 8.17 0.81 -13.78
C VAL A 264 8.88 -0.55 -13.73
N ALA A 265 10.17 -0.58 -14.03
CA ALA A 265 10.96 -1.80 -14.03
C ALA A 265 12.44 -1.50 -13.74
N SER A 266 13.17 -2.50 -13.21
CA SER A 266 14.63 -2.50 -13.06
C SER A 266 15.21 -3.88 -13.33
N ALA A 267 16.47 -3.94 -13.78
CA ALA A 267 17.18 -5.21 -13.93
C ALA A 267 17.29 -5.95 -12.58
N ASN A 268 17.01 -7.24 -12.59
CA ASN A 268 17.06 -8.09 -11.39
C ASN A 268 18.16 -9.16 -11.45
N THR A 269 18.97 -9.12 -12.50
CA THR A 269 20.20 -9.90 -12.68
C THR A 269 21.27 -9.03 -13.31
N ARG A 270 22.53 -9.46 -13.23
CA ARG A 270 23.68 -8.90 -13.92
C ARG A 270 24.55 -10.07 -14.38
N ASN A 271 24.16 -10.67 -15.48
CA ASN A 271 24.82 -11.83 -16.07
C ASN A 271 25.92 -11.41 -17.05
N GLY A 272 25.77 -10.23 -17.68
CA GLY A 272 26.76 -9.66 -18.57
C GLY A 272 27.91 -8.98 -17.83
N ASN A 273 29.13 -9.02 -18.41
CA ASN A 273 30.29 -8.29 -17.88
C ASN A 273 30.17 -6.79 -18.11
N ASN A 274 29.52 -6.38 -19.20
CA ASN A 274 29.37 -4.98 -19.61
C ASN A 274 28.50 -4.20 -18.62
N GLY A 275 27.53 -4.89 -17.98
CA GLY A 275 26.51 -4.23 -17.17
C GLY A 275 25.40 -3.67 -18.06
N GLY A 276 24.63 -2.75 -17.55
CA GLY A 276 23.55 -2.13 -18.28
C GLY A 276 22.33 -1.86 -17.43
N TRP A 277 21.35 -1.21 -18.00
CA TRP A 277 20.10 -0.84 -17.34
C TRP A 277 18.89 -1.14 -18.22
N VAL A 278 17.71 -1.30 -17.59
CA VAL A 278 16.47 -1.62 -18.32
C VAL A 278 15.88 -0.37 -18.93
N ARG A 279 15.46 -0.45 -20.20
CA ARG A 279 14.61 0.54 -20.90
C ARG A 279 13.36 -0.14 -21.45
N ARG A 280 12.25 0.60 -21.49
CA ARG A 280 11.01 0.16 -22.13
C ARG A 280 11.03 0.49 -23.61
N CYS A 281 10.91 -0.53 -24.46
CA CYS A 281 10.88 -0.41 -25.90
C CYS A 281 9.46 -0.54 -26.50
N SER A 282 8.53 -1.19 -25.79
CA SER A 282 7.12 -1.27 -26.20
C SER A 282 6.20 -1.53 -25.00
N GLN A 283 4.93 -1.28 -25.16
CA GLN A 283 3.92 -1.56 -24.14
C GLN A 283 2.52 -1.69 -24.74
N SER A 284 1.72 -2.59 -24.20
CA SER A 284 0.31 -2.79 -24.51
C SER A 284 -0.48 -3.09 -23.23
N ALA A 285 -1.79 -3.28 -23.36
CA ALA A 285 -2.63 -3.72 -22.24
C ALA A 285 -2.23 -5.10 -21.69
N GLY A 286 -1.65 -5.99 -22.50
CA GLY A 286 -1.31 -7.36 -22.11
C GLY A 286 0.17 -7.60 -21.84
N SER A 287 1.06 -6.68 -22.19
CA SER A 287 2.49 -6.94 -22.12
C SER A 287 3.34 -5.69 -22.08
N ILE A 288 4.58 -5.85 -21.59
CA ILE A 288 5.66 -4.87 -21.65
C ILE A 288 6.83 -5.43 -22.46
N GLY A 289 7.40 -4.61 -23.35
CA GLY A 289 8.65 -4.87 -24.02
C GLY A 289 9.79 -4.13 -23.34
N LEU A 290 10.84 -4.87 -22.99
CA LEU A 290 12.03 -4.37 -22.31
C LEU A 290 13.29 -4.72 -23.10
N THR A 291 14.32 -3.91 -22.91
CA THR A 291 15.67 -4.16 -23.42
C THR A 291 16.69 -3.73 -22.36
N ILE A 292 17.85 -4.35 -22.35
CA ILE A 292 19.00 -3.85 -21.58
C ILE A 292 19.74 -2.85 -22.47
N ASP A 293 20.01 -1.69 -21.94
CA ASP A 293 20.82 -0.70 -22.61
C ASP A 293 22.21 -0.65 -22.01
N GLU A 294 23.19 -0.40 -22.84
CA GLU A 294 24.59 -0.22 -22.49
C GLU A 294 25.06 1.13 -23.00
N ASP A 295 26.12 1.67 -22.40
CA ASP A 295 26.80 2.84 -22.96
C ASP A 295 27.64 2.48 -24.21
N ILE A 296 28.11 3.51 -24.90
CA ILE A 296 28.96 3.39 -26.06
C ILE A 296 30.35 4.00 -25.81
N ASP A 297 30.76 4.10 -24.54
CA ASP A 297 32.02 4.73 -24.15
C ASP A 297 33.24 3.95 -24.61
N ASN A 298 33.13 2.61 -24.66
CA ASN A 298 34.24 1.73 -25.02
C ASN A 298 34.12 1.14 -26.43
N ASP A 299 32.94 0.78 -26.86
CA ASP A 299 32.63 0.32 -28.19
C ASP A 299 31.26 0.82 -28.66
N SER A 300 30.85 0.50 -29.88
CA SER A 300 29.60 1.05 -30.45
C SER A 300 28.45 0.05 -30.44
N GLU A 301 28.66 -1.15 -29.91
CA GLU A 301 27.64 -2.18 -29.85
C GLU A 301 26.89 -2.10 -28.52
N ARG A 302 25.62 -2.49 -28.52
CA ARG A 302 24.72 -2.51 -27.38
C ARG A 302 24.01 -3.87 -27.29
N ASN A 303 24.80 -4.96 -27.56
CA ASN A 303 24.35 -6.32 -27.38
C ASN A 303 24.58 -6.76 -25.94
N HIS A 304 23.60 -7.39 -25.33
CA HIS A 304 23.72 -7.87 -23.96
C HIS A 304 23.23 -9.32 -23.83
N THR A 305 23.82 -10.06 -22.89
CA THR A 305 23.34 -11.39 -22.53
C THR A 305 21.98 -11.30 -21.82
N ASN A 306 21.32 -12.46 -21.70
CA ASN A 306 19.98 -12.51 -21.11
C ASN A 306 19.96 -12.07 -19.64
N GLU A 307 19.09 -11.13 -19.34
CA GLU A 307 18.78 -10.64 -17.99
C GLU A 307 17.31 -10.85 -17.64
N SER A 308 16.97 -10.72 -16.34
CA SER A 308 15.60 -10.61 -15.86
C SER A 308 15.34 -9.21 -15.31
N ALA A 309 14.07 -8.81 -15.26
CA ALA A 309 13.63 -7.56 -14.65
C ALA A 309 12.53 -7.80 -13.62
N GLY A 310 12.51 -6.98 -12.58
CA GLY A 310 11.35 -6.75 -11.75
C GLY A 310 10.48 -5.67 -12.38
N VAL A 311 9.17 -5.88 -12.38
CA VAL A 311 8.18 -5.00 -13.03
C VAL A 311 7.03 -4.75 -12.06
N VAL A 312 6.61 -3.50 -11.94
CA VAL A 312 5.37 -3.10 -11.25
C VAL A 312 4.53 -2.28 -12.21
N ALA A 313 3.25 -2.65 -12.36
CA ALA A 313 2.35 -2.03 -13.29
C ALA A 313 0.99 -1.71 -12.64
N ALA A 314 0.40 -0.56 -12.97
CA ALA A 314 -0.93 -0.20 -12.51
C ALA A 314 -1.84 0.21 -13.67
N SER A 315 -3.11 -0.11 -13.57
CA SER A 315 -4.12 0.12 -14.61
C SER A 315 -4.33 1.60 -14.98
N ARG A 316 -3.92 2.51 -14.09
CA ARG A 316 -4.05 3.97 -14.23
C ARG A 316 -3.16 4.71 -13.25
N ALA A 317 -3.05 6.03 -13.40
CA ALA A 317 -2.49 6.89 -12.37
C ALA A 317 -3.39 6.89 -11.13
N PHE A 318 -2.78 6.83 -9.95
CA PHE A 318 -3.48 6.79 -8.66
C PHE A 318 -2.59 7.32 -7.54
N HIS A 319 -3.21 7.78 -6.46
CA HIS A 319 -2.64 7.93 -5.13
C HIS A 319 -3.52 7.12 -4.17
N ALA A 320 -2.92 6.24 -3.38
CA ALA A 320 -3.65 5.40 -2.43
C ALA A 320 -3.02 5.51 -1.04
N ASN A 321 -3.89 5.65 -0.04
CA ASN A 321 -3.54 5.51 1.36
C ASN A 321 -4.03 4.13 1.82
N PHE A 322 -3.10 3.26 2.17
CA PHE A 322 -3.40 1.90 2.64
C PHE A 322 -3.50 1.90 4.15
N GLU A 323 -4.73 1.91 4.67
CA GLU A 323 -5.03 1.89 6.09
C GLU A 323 -6.32 1.13 6.39
N VAL A 324 -6.49 0.74 7.65
CA VAL A 324 -7.77 0.31 8.21
C VAL A 324 -8.42 1.55 8.83
N ASP A 325 -9.61 1.93 8.35
CA ASP A 325 -10.37 3.08 8.87
C ASP A 325 -11.76 2.63 9.34
N LEU A 326 -11.87 2.34 10.64
CA LEU A 326 -13.11 1.89 11.27
C LEU A 326 -13.91 3.06 11.80
N VAL A 327 -15.06 3.30 11.18
CA VAL A 327 -16.04 4.28 11.63
C VAL A 327 -17.11 3.58 12.45
N THR A 328 -17.36 4.07 13.66
CA THR A 328 -18.31 3.48 14.60
C THR A 328 -19.35 4.49 15.06
N SER A 329 -20.56 4.02 15.27
CA SER A 329 -21.62 4.81 15.92
C SER A 329 -22.49 3.94 16.82
N LYS A 330 -23.09 4.54 17.85
CA LYS A 330 -24.05 3.89 18.74
C LYS A 330 -25.33 4.73 18.81
N SER A 331 -26.46 4.08 18.66
CA SER A 331 -27.78 4.68 18.84
C SER A 331 -28.63 3.87 19.81
N VAL A 332 -29.65 4.49 20.36
CA VAL A 332 -30.58 3.88 21.29
C VAL A 332 -32.00 4.29 20.92
N GLU A 333 -32.95 3.36 21.00
CA GLU A 333 -34.37 3.61 20.85
C GLU A 333 -35.17 2.86 21.91
N THR A 334 -36.35 3.37 22.27
CA THR A 334 -37.29 2.63 23.12
C THR A 334 -38.18 1.76 22.24
N LEU A 335 -38.07 0.45 22.39
CA LEU A 335 -38.82 -0.53 21.58
C LEU A 335 -40.25 -0.71 22.08
N SER A 336 -40.44 -0.74 23.39
CA SER A 336 -41.75 -0.90 24.01
C SER A 336 -41.75 -0.36 25.46
N ASP A 337 -42.90 -0.01 25.98
CA ASP A 337 -43.11 0.30 27.40
C ASP A 337 -44.40 -0.35 27.94
N PRO A 338 -44.55 -0.48 29.27
CA PRO A 338 -45.74 -1.12 29.88
C PRO A 338 -47.04 -0.39 29.67
N VAL A 339 -47.00 0.91 29.29
CA VAL A 339 -48.18 1.77 29.15
C VAL A 339 -48.61 1.91 27.70
N ASN A 340 -47.69 2.25 26.83
CA ASN A 340 -47.94 2.56 25.42
C ASN A 340 -47.65 1.37 24.48
N LEU A 341 -47.09 0.30 25.02
CA LEU A 341 -46.60 -0.87 24.24
C LEU A 341 -45.58 -0.36 23.21
N THR A 342 -45.83 -0.62 21.93
CA THR A 342 -44.96 -0.20 20.81
C THR A 342 -45.38 1.13 20.15
N SER A 343 -46.46 1.77 20.66
CA SER A 343 -46.98 3.04 20.11
C SER A 343 -46.45 4.25 20.85
N ASP A 344 -45.40 4.90 20.32
CA ASP A 344 -44.70 6.03 20.92
C ASP A 344 -44.18 5.71 22.35
N PRO A 345 -43.42 4.61 22.51
CA PRO A 345 -42.99 4.14 23.82
C PRO A 345 -42.02 5.11 24.48
N LYS A 346 -42.00 5.09 25.83
CA LYS A 346 -41.18 5.98 26.66
C LYS A 346 -40.22 5.13 27.50
N ALA A 347 -39.01 5.62 27.70
CA ALA A 347 -38.03 5.01 28.59
C ALA A 347 -38.41 5.19 30.07
N ILE A 348 -39.37 4.39 30.51
CA ILE A 348 -39.88 4.33 31.90
C ILE A 348 -39.52 2.94 32.49
N PRO A 349 -39.59 2.75 33.82
CA PRO A 349 -39.34 1.45 34.42
C PRO A 349 -40.09 0.29 33.70
N SER A 350 -39.39 -0.80 33.44
CA SER A 350 -39.82 -1.96 32.65
C SER A 350 -39.99 -1.70 31.15
N ALA A 351 -39.58 -0.56 30.60
CA ALA A 351 -39.48 -0.37 29.16
C ALA A 351 -38.32 -1.17 28.58
N ILE A 352 -38.50 -1.66 27.37
CA ILE A 352 -37.44 -2.32 26.59
C ILE A 352 -36.80 -1.29 25.67
N ILE A 353 -35.49 -1.16 25.75
CA ILE A 353 -34.70 -0.31 24.87
C ILE A 353 -33.82 -1.18 23.97
N GLY A 354 -33.61 -0.72 22.75
CA GLY A 354 -32.69 -1.31 21.79
C GLY A 354 -31.45 -0.46 21.61
N TYR A 355 -30.29 -1.06 21.64
CA TYR A 355 -29.02 -0.46 21.21
C TYR A 355 -28.64 -0.96 19.84
N THR A 356 -28.21 -0.06 18.99
CA THR A 356 -27.59 -0.40 17.70
C THR A 356 -26.16 0.16 17.68
N ILE A 357 -25.19 -0.71 17.51
CA ILE A 357 -23.77 -0.37 17.31
C ILE A 357 -23.45 -0.63 15.85
N SER A 358 -23.21 0.42 15.08
CA SER A 358 -22.86 0.33 13.66
C SER A 358 -21.37 0.46 13.48
N ILE A 359 -20.78 -0.39 12.66
CA ILE A 359 -19.34 -0.41 12.34
C ILE A 359 -19.16 -0.52 10.84
N ALA A 360 -18.34 0.35 10.26
CA ALA A 360 -17.98 0.32 8.84
C ALA A 360 -16.47 0.44 8.68
N ASN A 361 -15.90 -0.20 7.66
CA ASN A 361 -14.50 -0.03 7.28
C ASN A 361 -14.41 0.84 6.01
N ASN A 362 -14.04 2.10 6.20
CA ASN A 362 -13.77 3.04 5.10
C ASN A 362 -12.35 2.93 4.56
N GLY A 363 -11.51 2.13 5.20
CA GLY A 363 -10.11 1.94 4.82
C GLY A 363 -9.92 0.99 3.64
N SER A 364 -8.81 1.16 2.95
CA SER A 364 -8.39 0.32 1.83
C SER A 364 -7.76 -1.01 2.27
N LEU A 365 -7.53 -1.21 3.58
CA LEU A 365 -7.08 -2.46 4.17
C LEU A 365 -8.15 -3.05 5.09
N SER A 366 -8.17 -4.37 5.15
CA SER A 366 -8.95 -5.12 6.13
C SER A 366 -8.19 -5.21 7.46
N PRO A 367 -8.86 -5.13 8.63
CA PRO A 367 -8.23 -5.50 9.89
C PRO A 367 -7.87 -6.98 9.90
N ASP A 368 -6.95 -7.37 10.78
CA ASP A 368 -6.56 -8.77 10.93
C ASP A 368 -7.77 -9.65 11.24
N SER A 369 -7.75 -10.88 10.73
CA SER A 369 -8.83 -11.84 10.98
C SER A 369 -8.99 -12.11 12.47
N ASN A 370 -10.23 -12.10 12.96
CA ASN A 370 -10.61 -12.29 14.36
C ASN A 370 -10.05 -11.23 15.34
N SER A 371 -9.71 -10.04 14.83
CA SER A 371 -9.14 -8.95 15.66
C SER A 371 -10.16 -7.92 16.13
N LEU A 372 -11.40 -7.98 15.63
CA LEU A 372 -12.44 -7.03 16.04
C LEU A 372 -13.08 -7.45 17.35
N ILE A 373 -12.89 -6.62 18.37
CA ILE A 373 -13.44 -6.80 19.70
C ILE A 373 -14.20 -5.54 20.08
N ILE A 374 -15.48 -5.67 20.37
CA ILE A 374 -16.36 -4.60 20.79
C ILE A 374 -16.67 -4.78 22.28
N THR A 375 -16.42 -3.75 23.10
CA THR A 375 -16.79 -3.72 24.50
C THR A 375 -17.75 -2.57 24.73
N ASP A 376 -18.85 -2.82 25.40
CA ASP A 376 -19.88 -1.83 25.71
C ASP A 376 -20.28 -1.92 27.18
N ASP A 377 -20.20 -0.77 27.87
CA ASP A 377 -20.60 -0.68 29.28
C ASP A 377 -22.11 -0.50 29.37
N ILE A 378 -22.73 -1.21 30.30
CA ILE A 378 -24.17 -1.21 30.55
C ILE A 378 -24.44 -0.30 31.77
N PRO A 379 -25.28 0.74 31.65
CA PRO A 379 -25.64 1.59 32.79
C PRO A 379 -26.35 0.80 33.90
N ASP A 380 -26.06 1.15 35.16
CA ASP A 380 -26.65 0.55 36.38
C ASP A 380 -28.20 0.53 36.41
N GLU A 381 -28.84 1.41 35.63
CA GLU A 381 -30.29 1.47 35.54
C GLU A 381 -30.91 0.54 34.52
N LEU A 382 -30.08 -0.35 33.93
CA LEU A 382 -30.50 -1.28 32.89
C LEU A 382 -30.17 -2.73 33.25
N ALA A 383 -31.07 -3.65 32.90
CA ALA A 383 -30.81 -5.08 32.87
C ALA A 383 -30.57 -5.51 31.42
N LEU A 384 -29.40 -6.07 31.10
CA LEU A 384 -29.06 -6.50 29.73
C LEU A 384 -29.81 -7.79 29.35
N CYS A 385 -30.33 -7.84 28.14
CA CYS A 385 -30.85 -9.08 27.57
C CYS A 385 -29.69 -10.02 27.24
N ILE A 386 -29.64 -11.21 27.90
CA ILE A 386 -28.58 -12.20 27.71
C ILE A 386 -29.09 -13.55 27.21
N THR A 387 -30.37 -13.63 26.82
CA THR A 387 -30.98 -14.87 26.31
C THR A 387 -31.84 -14.61 25.07
N VAL A 388 -32.25 -15.68 24.39
CA VAL A 388 -33.22 -15.62 23.28
C VAL A 388 -34.66 -15.29 23.73
N ALA A 389 -34.95 -15.31 25.05
CA ALA A 389 -36.27 -15.01 25.57
C ALA A 389 -36.62 -13.51 25.43
N CYS A 390 -35.64 -12.62 25.66
CA CYS A 390 -35.81 -11.18 25.60
C CYS A 390 -35.49 -10.59 24.20
N LEU A 391 -34.63 -11.22 23.42
CA LEU A 391 -34.29 -10.82 22.06
C LEU A 391 -34.32 -12.05 21.12
N PRO A 392 -35.36 -12.20 20.29
CA PRO A 392 -35.43 -13.32 19.34
C PRO A 392 -34.26 -13.27 18.35
N GLY A 393 -33.46 -14.31 18.34
CA GLY A 393 -32.25 -14.42 17.52
C GLY A 393 -30.95 -14.48 18.32
N GLY A 394 -30.99 -14.17 19.64
CA GLY A 394 -29.87 -14.25 20.57
C GLY A 394 -29.64 -12.95 21.35
N PRO A 395 -28.73 -12.96 22.32
CA PRO A 395 -28.43 -11.79 23.14
C PRO A 395 -27.80 -10.64 22.34
N VAL A 396 -27.20 -10.98 21.19
CA VAL A 396 -26.68 -10.01 20.21
C VAL A 396 -27.05 -10.49 18.81
N ILE A 397 -27.63 -9.61 18.01
CA ILE A 397 -27.96 -9.90 16.61
C ILE A 397 -26.97 -9.15 15.72
N LEU A 398 -26.33 -9.86 14.81
CA LEU A 398 -25.49 -9.27 13.75
C LEU A 398 -26.37 -9.03 12.52
N ASP A 399 -26.58 -7.77 12.17
CA ASP A 399 -27.28 -7.37 10.94
C ASP A 399 -26.26 -6.84 9.91
N THR A 400 -26.26 -7.44 8.74
CA THR A 400 -25.41 -7.08 7.61
C THR A 400 -26.23 -6.60 6.40
N SER A 401 -27.55 -6.46 6.57
CA SER A 401 -28.48 -6.14 5.46
C SER A 401 -28.26 -4.76 4.84
N GLY A 402 -27.73 -3.80 5.63
CA GLY A 402 -27.40 -2.45 5.17
C GLY A 402 -26.05 -2.32 4.49
N SER A 403 -25.22 -3.38 4.45
CA SER A 403 -23.88 -3.32 3.86
C SER A 403 -23.94 -3.37 2.33
N PRO A 404 -23.23 -2.46 1.62
CA PRO A 404 -23.14 -2.49 0.15
C PRO A 404 -22.35 -3.70 -0.37
N VAL A 405 -21.49 -4.28 0.47
CA VAL A 405 -20.69 -5.48 0.19
C VAL A 405 -20.72 -6.42 1.40
N PRO A 406 -20.55 -7.74 1.22
CA PRO A 406 -20.51 -8.66 2.35
C PRO A 406 -19.37 -8.30 3.31
N PRO A 407 -19.66 -8.03 4.61
CA PRO A 407 -18.62 -7.59 5.54
C PRO A 407 -17.62 -8.69 5.92
N GLY A 408 -17.97 -9.97 5.79
CA GLY A 408 -17.06 -11.09 6.03
C GLY A 408 -16.87 -11.46 7.51
N VAL A 409 -17.71 -10.95 8.41
CA VAL A 409 -17.64 -11.21 9.84
C VAL A 409 -18.86 -11.99 10.35
N THR A 410 -18.67 -12.71 11.46
CA THR A 410 -19.71 -13.40 12.23
C THR A 410 -19.46 -13.20 13.72
N ILE A 411 -20.46 -13.41 14.58
CA ILE A 411 -20.25 -13.41 16.03
C ILE A 411 -19.42 -14.63 16.42
N GLY A 412 -18.27 -14.41 17.07
CA GLY A 412 -17.38 -15.45 17.59
C GLY A 412 -17.73 -15.82 19.03
N SER A 413 -17.67 -14.83 19.95
CA SER A 413 -18.06 -15.01 21.36
C SER A 413 -18.75 -13.77 21.90
N ILE A 414 -19.58 -13.98 22.92
CA ILE A 414 -20.19 -12.94 23.74
C ILE A 414 -19.82 -13.28 25.19
N GLU A 415 -19.26 -12.32 25.90
CA GLU A 415 -18.79 -12.48 27.28
C GLU A 415 -19.28 -11.29 28.11
N TYR A 416 -19.53 -11.53 29.40
CA TYR A 416 -20.07 -10.53 30.30
C TYR A 416 -19.11 -10.26 31.47
N ASP A 417 -19.19 -9.05 32.02
CA ASP A 417 -18.52 -8.60 33.23
C ASP A 417 -19.59 -8.10 34.22
N ASP A 418 -19.43 -8.43 35.51
CA ASP A 418 -20.27 -8.03 36.64
C ASP A 418 -19.64 -6.88 37.45
N GLY A 419 -18.82 -6.03 36.83
CA GLY A 419 -18.08 -4.97 37.51
C GLY A 419 -16.78 -5.42 38.17
N SER A 420 -16.46 -6.72 38.07
CA SER A 420 -15.17 -7.25 38.55
C SER A 420 -13.96 -6.83 37.67
N GLY A 421 -14.21 -6.32 36.48
CA GLY A 421 -13.19 -6.00 35.46
C GLY A 421 -12.71 -7.24 34.70
N THR A 422 -13.45 -8.36 34.78
CA THR A 422 -13.12 -9.59 34.07
C THR A 422 -14.34 -10.14 33.34
N PHE A 423 -14.21 -10.36 32.03
CA PHE A 423 -15.27 -10.91 31.18
C PHE A 423 -15.41 -12.43 31.36
N SER A 424 -15.82 -12.86 32.57
CA SER A 424 -16.01 -14.27 32.96
C SER A 424 -17.31 -14.51 33.70
N TYR A 425 -18.16 -13.49 33.85
CA TYR A 425 -19.46 -13.62 34.47
C TYR A 425 -20.36 -14.53 33.62
N PRO A 426 -20.95 -15.61 34.21
CA PRO A 426 -21.73 -16.59 33.44
C PRO A 426 -23.13 -16.09 33.07
N GLY A 427 -23.58 -14.97 33.70
CA GLY A 427 -24.94 -14.47 33.64
C GLY A 427 -25.90 -15.21 34.55
N ASP A 428 -26.85 -14.48 35.16
CA ASP A 428 -27.96 -14.99 35.97
C ASP A 428 -29.29 -14.31 35.56
N PRO A 429 -29.81 -14.63 34.34
CA PRO A 429 -30.97 -13.94 33.81
C PRO A 429 -32.24 -14.25 34.58
N ASP A 430 -33.13 -13.30 34.74
CA ASP A 430 -34.46 -13.46 35.27
C ASP A 430 -35.36 -14.31 34.33
N GLY A 431 -36.64 -14.49 34.73
CA GLY A 431 -37.57 -15.31 33.96
C GLY A 431 -37.87 -14.76 32.54
N ASP A 432 -37.60 -13.49 32.29
CA ASP A 432 -37.78 -12.81 31.02
C ASP A 432 -36.48 -12.72 30.21
N GLY A 433 -35.35 -13.16 30.78
CA GLY A 433 -34.06 -13.25 30.09
C GLY A 433 -33.14 -12.05 30.26
N PHE A 434 -33.49 -11.10 31.13
CA PHE A 434 -32.68 -9.93 31.45
C PHE A 434 -31.84 -10.16 32.70
N ASP A 435 -30.64 -9.59 32.72
CA ASP A 435 -29.72 -9.71 33.85
C ASP A 435 -29.25 -8.28 34.27
N PRO A 436 -29.62 -7.83 35.49
CA PRO A 436 -29.24 -6.55 36.03
C PRO A 436 -27.79 -6.48 36.54
N ASP A 437 -27.15 -7.64 36.73
CA ASP A 437 -25.80 -7.73 37.29
C ASP A 437 -24.71 -7.65 36.18
N VAL A 438 -25.12 -7.46 34.92
CA VAL A 438 -24.17 -7.26 33.80
C VAL A 438 -23.81 -5.79 33.68
N ASP A 439 -22.56 -5.44 34.03
CA ASP A 439 -22.01 -4.09 33.91
C ASP A 439 -21.35 -3.82 32.55
N ALA A 440 -20.89 -4.88 31.86
CA ALA A 440 -20.35 -4.73 30.50
C ALA A 440 -20.50 -6.01 29.66
N VAL A 441 -20.59 -5.82 28.35
CA VAL A 441 -20.58 -6.91 27.36
C VAL A 441 -19.37 -6.77 26.45
N ARG A 442 -18.70 -7.91 26.16
CA ARG A 442 -17.64 -8.00 25.16
C ARG A 442 -18.06 -8.95 24.04
N ILE A 443 -18.04 -8.44 22.82
CA ILE A 443 -18.39 -9.17 21.60
C ILE A 443 -17.14 -9.31 20.76
N THR A 444 -16.66 -10.54 20.57
CA THR A 444 -15.55 -10.86 19.68
C THR A 444 -16.11 -11.36 18.35
N LEU A 445 -15.68 -10.75 17.26
CA LEU A 445 -16.09 -11.17 15.92
C LEU A 445 -15.08 -12.16 15.32
N SER A 446 -15.60 -13.13 14.58
CA SER A 446 -14.81 -14.06 13.78
C SER A 446 -14.84 -13.64 12.31
N GLY A 447 -13.73 -13.88 11.59
CA GLY A 447 -13.57 -13.47 10.21
C GLY A 447 -12.80 -12.16 10.07
N THR A 448 -12.91 -11.54 8.92
CA THR A 448 -12.20 -10.29 8.56
C THR A 448 -13.21 -9.31 7.98
N LEU A 449 -13.30 -8.11 8.56
CA LEU A 449 -14.10 -7.04 7.96
C LEU A 449 -13.40 -6.58 6.67
N ALA A 450 -14.07 -6.75 5.53
CA ALA A 450 -13.52 -6.40 4.24
C ALA A 450 -13.09 -4.92 4.17
N SER A 451 -12.21 -4.58 3.24
CA SER A 451 -11.89 -3.19 2.88
C SER A 451 -12.98 -2.57 2.01
N ILE A 452 -12.97 -1.23 1.91
CA ILE A 452 -13.84 -0.51 0.99
C ILE A 452 -13.59 -0.97 -0.47
N ASP A 453 -14.66 -1.05 -1.26
CA ASP A 453 -14.60 -1.21 -2.71
C ASP A 453 -15.42 -0.13 -3.44
N THR A 454 -15.54 -0.23 -4.75
CA THR A 454 -16.31 0.75 -5.56
C THR A 454 -17.82 0.73 -5.30
N SER A 455 -18.34 -0.29 -4.62
CA SER A 455 -19.74 -0.37 -4.20
C SER A 455 -19.97 0.36 -2.88
N GLY A 456 -18.92 0.57 -2.10
CA GLY A 456 -18.95 1.30 -0.83
C GLY A 456 -18.21 0.59 0.30
N ALA A 457 -18.29 1.17 1.49
CA ALA A 457 -17.68 0.63 2.70
C ALA A 457 -18.50 -0.56 3.24
N PRO A 458 -17.87 -1.73 3.49
CA PRO A 458 -18.53 -2.83 4.18
C PRO A 458 -18.89 -2.42 5.60
N SER A 459 -20.08 -2.79 6.03
CA SER A 459 -20.62 -2.40 7.35
C SER A 459 -21.46 -3.51 7.96
N PHE A 460 -21.67 -3.43 9.25
CA PHE A 460 -22.62 -4.28 9.97
C PHE A 460 -23.14 -3.54 11.21
N GLU A 461 -24.24 -4.03 11.73
CA GLU A 461 -24.84 -3.54 12.98
C GLU A 461 -24.91 -4.69 14.00
N LEU A 462 -24.65 -4.33 15.25
CA LEU A 462 -24.91 -5.19 16.41
C LEU A 462 -26.10 -4.64 17.15
N LEU A 463 -27.14 -5.44 17.25
CA LEU A 463 -28.38 -5.10 17.97
C LEU A 463 -28.38 -5.81 19.33
N LEU A 464 -28.56 -5.03 20.39
CA LEU A 464 -28.71 -5.49 21.77
C LEU A 464 -30.01 -4.93 22.36
N ALA A 465 -30.56 -5.59 23.33
CA ALA A 465 -31.72 -5.08 24.07
C ALA A 465 -31.43 -5.01 25.56
N ALA A 466 -32.05 -4.05 26.26
CA ALA A 466 -32.00 -3.94 27.70
C ALA A 466 -33.34 -3.49 28.24
N ARG A 467 -33.64 -3.81 29.50
CA ARG A 467 -34.83 -3.37 30.22
C ARG A 467 -34.44 -2.27 31.20
N VAL A 468 -35.24 -1.23 31.26
CA VAL A 468 -35.09 -0.14 32.25
C VAL A 468 -35.56 -0.68 33.60
N GLU A 469 -34.75 -0.58 34.66
CA GLU A 469 -35.04 -1.00 36.01
C GLU A 469 -35.78 0.10 36.83
#